data_53fd21c6b8d274296ad360a2809c5ffe
#
_entry.id   53fd21c6b8d274296ad360a2809c5ffe
#
_cell.length_a   1.000
_cell.length_b   1.000
_cell.length_c   1.000
_cell.angle_alpha   90.00
_cell.angle_beta   90.00
_cell.angle_gamma   90.00
#
_symmetry.space_group_name_H-M   'P 1'
#
loop_
_entity.id
_entity.type
_entity.pdbx_description
1 polymer ?
#
loop_
_entity_poly.entity_id
_entity_poly.type
_entity_poly.pdbx_seq_one_letter_code
_entity_poly.pdbx_strand_id
1 'polypeptide(L)'
;MTLITLSSIPPRFGLIGPTLEALAAQSGVDGVELYIPHSYRRFPDWDGVLPPVPAGVVVHRCETDYGPATKVLCAAKRHRGQGVRLLFCDDDRDYRPGWAAGLLDAADRYPDRAVALAGWDIAGLERRKAFASPRHERRSRTWDMAYRTERLKQILAGQANAKLAQKPPRRIIAQAGFADVFEGYGGVVMRPEFLDDLAYDIPEQAFHVDDVWLSGALARQGIGIWLAADLPEPKTTEADRTAALYRHRVDEKGRVELDADAIAMLRHRWGIWGGEDTAVPAEGARQV
;
A
#
# COMPACT_ATOMS: atom_id res chain seq x y z
N MET A 1 0.41 -20.01 3.28
CA MET A 1 1.54 -19.40 2.52
C MET A 1 1.37 -17.90 2.50
N THR A 2 2.44 -17.14 2.74
CA THR A 2 2.45 -15.67 2.71
C THR A 2 3.54 -15.19 1.77
N LEU A 3 3.21 -14.35 0.81
CA LEU A 3 4.14 -13.77 -0.15
C LEU A 3 4.23 -12.27 0.02
N ILE A 4 5.44 -11.74 0.02
CA ILE A 4 5.65 -10.29 -0.14
C ILE A 4 5.56 -9.97 -1.62
N THR A 5 4.82 -8.93 -1.99
CA THR A 5 4.65 -8.53 -3.39
C THR A 5 4.91 -7.04 -3.56
N LEU A 6 5.61 -6.69 -4.62
CA LEU A 6 5.87 -5.30 -4.96
C LEU A 6 5.99 -5.14 -6.48
N SER A 7 6.00 -3.90 -6.93
CA SER A 7 6.33 -3.53 -8.31
C SER A 7 7.36 -2.41 -8.30
N SER A 8 8.03 -2.20 -9.41
CA SER A 8 8.98 -1.10 -9.58
C SER A 8 8.88 -0.53 -11.00
N ILE A 9 9.58 0.57 -11.23
CA ILE A 9 9.60 1.30 -12.50
C ILE A 9 11.02 1.39 -13.04
N PRO A 10 11.23 1.45 -14.37
CA PRO A 10 12.54 1.40 -14.99
C PRO A 10 13.59 2.36 -14.39
N PRO A 11 13.26 3.64 -14.09
CA PRO A 11 14.25 4.54 -13.49
C PRO A 11 14.76 4.15 -12.10
N ARG A 12 14.05 3.22 -11.41
CA ARG A 12 14.40 2.75 -10.05
C ARG A 12 15.11 1.41 -10.05
N PHE A 13 15.17 0.68 -11.17
CA PHE A 13 15.72 -0.69 -11.24
C PHE A 13 17.13 -0.81 -10.69
N GLY A 14 17.98 0.20 -10.88
CA GLY A 14 19.32 0.24 -10.30
C GLY A 14 19.38 0.59 -8.80
N LEU A 15 18.26 0.97 -8.19
CA LEU A 15 18.20 1.48 -6.81
C LEU A 15 17.44 0.55 -5.85
N ILE A 16 16.65 -0.40 -6.35
CA ILE A 16 15.76 -1.24 -5.53
C ILE A 16 16.47 -2.41 -4.84
N GLY A 17 17.73 -2.70 -5.19
CA GLY A 17 18.49 -3.83 -4.63
C GLY A 17 18.42 -3.91 -3.10
N PRO A 18 18.77 -2.84 -2.35
CA PRO A 18 18.71 -2.85 -0.89
C PRO A 18 17.30 -3.11 -0.32
N THR A 19 16.25 -2.61 -0.98
CA THR A 19 14.85 -2.89 -0.60
C THR A 19 14.53 -4.38 -0.80
N LEU A 20 14.90 -4.96 -1.94
CA LEU A 20 14.68 -6.38 -2.23
C LEU A 20 15.43 -7.29 -1.25
N GLU A 21 16.68 -6.97 -0.91
CA GLU A 21 17.46 -7.69 0.09
C GLU A 21 16.81 -7.64 1.47
N ALA A 22 16.34 -6.47 1.89
CA ALA A 22 15.63 -6.29 3.16
C ALA A 22 14.31 -7.08 3.21
N LEU A 23 13.59 -7.18 2.09
CA LEU A 23 12.36 -7.97 1.98
C LEU A 23 12.65 -9.47 1.97
N ALA A 24 13.67 -9.91 1.24
CA ALA A 24 14.09 -11.32 1.21
C ALA A 24 14.56 -11.83 2.58
N ALA A 25 15.05 -10.94 3.45
CA ALA A 25 15.49 -11.26 4.80
C ALA A 25 14.34 -11.26 5.84
N GLN A 26 13.09 -10.98 5.47
CA GLN A 26 11.96 -10.99 6.40
C GLN A 26 11.61 -12.42 6.83
N SER A 27 11.29 -12.57 8.12
CA SER A 27 10.79 -13.83 8.68
C SER A 27 9.27 -13.93 8.59
N GLY A 28 8.75 -15.16 8.51
CA GLY A 28 7.31 -15.43 8.46
C GLY A 28 6.69 -15.28 7.07
N VAL A 29 7.53 -15.16 6.04
CA VAL A 29 7.11 -15.12 4.64
C VAL A 29 7.75 -16.25 3.85
N ASP A 30 7.06 -16.73 2.82
CA ASP A 30 7.48 -17.88 2.02
C ASP A 30 8.23 -17.46 0.75
N GLY A 31 8.21 -16.16 0.38
CA GLY A 31 8.92 -15.63 -0.76
C GLY A 31 8.60 -14.16 -1.03
N VAL A 32 9.38 -13.59 -1.96
CA VAL A 32 9.20 -12.22 -2.45
C VAL A 32 9.01 -12.25 -3.96
N GLU A 33 7.97 -11.62 -4.44
CA GLU A 33 7.62 -11.55 -5.87
C GLU A 33 7.63 -10.10 -6.35
N LEU A 34 8.47 -9.81 -7.33
CA LEU A 34 8.55 -8.51 -8.01
C LEU A 34 7.76 -8.58 -9.31
N TYR A 35 6.74 -7.76 -9.43
CA TYR A 35 5.87 -7.71 -10.60
C TYR A 35 6.22 -6.55 -11.53
N ILE A 36 6.56 -6.88 -12.78
CA ILE A 36 6.98 -5.93 -13.82
C ILE A 36 6.08 -6.10 -15.04
N PRO A 37 5.36 -5.08 -15.49
CA PRO A 37 4.54 -5.16 -16.70
C PRO A 37 5.41 -5.35 -17.94
N HIS A 38 4.83 -5.89 -19.02
CA HIS A 38 5.52 -6.03 -20.31
C HIS A 38 5.83 -4.67 -20.94
N SER A 39 5.01 -3.67 -20.67
CA SER A 39 5.22 -2.28 -21.08
C SER A 39 4.67 -1.33 -20.02
N TYR A 40 5.25 -0.14 -19.91
CA TYR A 40 4.80 0.88 -18.96
C TYR A 40 4.11 2.02 -19.71
N ARG A 41 2.96 2.45 -19.21
CA ARG A 41 2.27 3.64 -19.74
C ARG A 41 3.10 4.91 -19.54
N ARG A 42 3.82 5.01 -18.40
CA ARG A 42 4.69 6.15 -18.07
C ARG A 42 6.05 6.12 -18.73
N PHE A 43 6.50 4.97 -19.22
CA PHE A 43 7.85 4.74 -19.76
C PHE A 43 7.76 3.92 -21.05
N PRO A 44 7.13 4.47 -22.12
CA PRO A 44 6.89 3.72 -23.35
C PRO A 44 8.19 3.31 -24.07
N ASP A 45 9.28 4.06 -23.85
CA ASP A 45 10.59 3.82 -24.47
C ASP A 45 11.48 2.86 -23.66
N TRP A 46 10.92 2.20 -22.62
CA TRP A 46 11.70 1.23 -21.85
C TRP A 46 12.12 0.05 -22.72
N ASP A 47 13.41 -0.30 -22.65
CA ASP A 47 14.08 -1.32 -23.47
C ASP A 47 13.73 -2.78 -23.10
N GLY A 48 12.92 -3.00 -22.06
CA GLY A 48 12.54 -4.34 -21.59
C GLY A 48 13.55 -5.01 -20.66
N VAL A 49 14.68 -4.36 -20.34
CA VAL A 49 15.69 -4.92 -19.43
C VAL A 49 15.16 -4.95 -17.99
N LEU A 50 15.17 -6.16 -17.40
CA LEU A 50 14.70 -6.37 -16.03
C LEU A 50 15.77 -5.99 -15.00
N PRO A 51 15.34 -5.57 -13.78
CA PRO A 51 16.30 -5.32 -12.72
C PRO A 51 17.01 -6.61 -12.26
N PRO A 52 18.25 -6.53 -11.81
CA PRO A 52 18.88 -7.61 -11.08
C PRO A 52 18.14 -7.79 -9.74
N VAL A 53 17.94 -9.06 -9.34
CA VAL A 53 17.26 -9.40 -8.07
C VAL A 53 18.12 -10.32 -7.23
N PRO A 54 18.12 -10.20 -5.90
CA PRO A 54 18.85 -11.11 -5.02
C PRO A 54 18.17 -12.49 -4.96
N ALA A 55 18.88 -13.46 -4.42
CA ALA A 55 18.32 -14.78 -4.14
C ALA A 55 17.10 -14.67 -3.23
N GLY A 56 16.06 -15.47 -3.50
CA GLY A 56 14.77 -15.42 -2.77
C GLY A 56 13.76 -14.44 -3.34
N VAL A 57 14.11 -13.66 -4.36
CA VAL A 57 13.18 -12.79 -5.09
C VAL A 57 12.90 -13.37 -6.48
N VAL A 58 11.63 -13.47 -6.83
CA VAL A 58 11.19 -13.95 -8.16
C VAL A 58 10.57 -12.81 -8.94
N VAL A 59 11.00 -12.61 -10.18
CA VAL A 59 10.40 -11.60 -11.08
C VAL A 59 9.30 -12.24 -11.91
N HIS A 60 8.10 -11.63 -11.86
CA HIS A 60 6.96 -12.01 -12.69
C HIS A 60 6.62 -10.89 -13.68
N ARG A 61 6.31 -11.27 -14.92
CA ARG A 61 5.82 -10.33 -15.93
C ARG A 61 4.29 -10.25 -15.88
N CYS A 62 3.78 -9.04 -16.03
CA CYS A 62 2.34 -8.76 -16.08
C CYS A 62 1.94 -8.32 -17.49
N GLU A 63 0.82 -8.83 -18.00
CA GLU A 63 0.28 -8.41 -19.29
C GLU A 63 -0.23 -6.96 -19.27
N THR A 64 -0.72 -6.51 -18.12
CA THR A 64 -1.31 -5.18 -17.96
C THR A 64 -0.49 -4.34 -16.98
N ASP A 65 -0.22 -3.09 -17.36
CA ASP A 65 0.30 -2.07 -16.47
C ASP A 65 -0.86 -1.44 -15.68
N TYR A 66 -0.98 -1.81 -14.41
CA TYR A 66 -1.94 -1.21 -13.48
C TYR A 66 -1.33 -0.01 -12.72
N GLY A 67 -0.24 0.57 -13.22
CA GLY A 67 0.49 1.60 -12.51
C GLY A 67 0.99 1.09 -11.16
N PRO A 68 0.91 1.89 -10.09
CA PRO A 68 1.37 1.46 -8.77
C PRO A 68 0.56 0.29 -8.18
N ALA A 69 -0.69 0.06 -8.61
CA ALA A 69 -1.50 -1.09 -8.19
C ALA A 69 -0.98 -2.44 -8.76
N THR A 70 -0.04 -2.44 -9.71
CA THR A 70 0.63 -3.63 -10.24
C THR A 70 1.20 -4.50 -9.12
N LYS A 71 1.72 -3.88 -8.06
CA LYS A 71 2.30 -4.54 -6.88
C LYS A 71 1.38 -5.56 -6.20
N VAL A 72 0.06 -5.39 -6.33
CA VAL A 72 -0.93 -6.28 -5.70
C VAL A 72 -1.88 -6.92 -6.72
N LEU A 73 -2.32 -6.21 -7.76
CA LEU A 73 -3.31 -6.75 -8.68
C LEU A 73 -2.78 -7.95 -9.49
N CYS A 74 -1.55 -7.87 -9.98
CA CYS A 74 -0.94 -9.00 -10.70
C CYS A 74 -0.78 -10.22 -9.79
N ALA A 75 -0.33 -10.01 -8.55
CA ALA A 75 -0.21 -11.06 -7.56
C ALA A 75 -1.58 -11.66 -7.18
N ALA A 76 -2.58 -10.82 -6.95
CA ALA A 76 -3.92 -11.27 -6.61
C ALA A 76 -4.55 -12.11 -7.74
N LYS A 77 -4.38 -11.69 -9.00
CA LYS A 77 -4.82 -12.46 -10.16
C LYS A 77 -4.14 -13.82 -10.24
N ARG A 78 -2.82 -13.87 -9.98
CA ARG A 78 -2.02 -15.10 -10.03
C ARG A 78 -2.38 -16.09 -8.93
N HIS A 79 -2.61 -15.61 -7.70
CA HIS A 79 -2.75 -16.44 -6.50
C HIS A 79 -4.20 -16.60 -6.01
N ARG A 80 -5.19 -16.07 -6.73
CA ARG A 80 -6.60 -16.21 -6.38
C ARG A 80 -6.98 -17.70 -6.27
N GLY A 81 -7.65 -18.07 -5.18
CA GLY A 81 -8.08 -19.46 -4.91
C GLY A 81 -7.00 -20.41 -4.41
N GLN A 82 -5.77 -19.94 -4.19
CA GLN A 82 -4.65 -20.79 -3.75
C GLN A 82 -4.40 -20.73 -2.23
N GLY A 83 -5.23 -20.00 -1.46
CA GLY A 83 -5.06 -19.87 0.00
C GLY A 83 -3.81 -19.08 0.39
N VAL A 84 -3.36 -18.19 -0.47
CA VAL A 84 -2.18 -17.33 -0.25
C VAL A 84 -2.61 -16.03 0.42
N ARG A 85 -1.78 -15.53 1.33
CA ARG A 85 -1.83 -14.14 1.82
C ARG A 85 -0.80 -13.31 1.08
N LEU A 86 -1.17 -12.12 0.67
CA LEU A 86 -0.27 -11.13 0.08
C LEU A 86 0.07 -10.08 1.11
N LEU A 87 1.36 -9.80 1.28
CA LEU A 87 1.88 -8.63 1.98
C LEU A 87 2.50 -7.71 0.92
N PHE A 88 1.73 -6.77 0.40
CA PHE A 88 2.25 -5.87 -0.61
C PHE A 88 2.85 -4.59 -0.01
N CYS A 89 3.83 -4.03 -0.69
CA CYS A 89 4.55 -2.84 -0.26
C CYS A 89 5.18 -2.09 -1.46
N ASP A 90 5.84 -0.96 -1.19
CA ASP A 90 6.50 -0.15 -2.22
C ASP A 90 7.99 -0.49 -2.35
N ASP A 91 8.60 -0.11 -3.47
CA ASP A 91 9.99 -0.39 -3.84
C ASP A 91 11.02 0.62 -3.30
N ASP A 92 10.56 1.66 -2.61
CA ASP A 92 11.36 2.82 -2.18
C ASP A 92 11.51 2.94 -0.66
N ARG A 93 11.34 1.83 0.07
CA ARG A 93 11.39 1.79 1.52
C ARG A 93 12.43 0.79 2.06
N ASP A 94 12.95 1.09 3.24
CA ASP A 94 13.81 0.21 4.05
C ASP A 94 12.92 -0.55 5.06
N TYR A 95 12.64 -1.82 4.77
CA TYR A 95 11.83 -2.70 5.59
C TYR A 95 12.70 -3.44 6.61
N ARG A 96 12.79 -2.90 7.82
CA ARG A 96 13.63 -3.46 8.89
C ARG A 96 13.21 -4.87 9.30
N PRO A 97 14.15 -5.64 9.88
CA PRO A 97 13.81 -6.94 10.47
C PRO A 97 12.59 -6.87 11.40
N GLY A 98 11.67 -7.82 11.25
CA GLY A 98 10.43 -7.89 12.05
C GLY A 98 9.26 -7.06 11.52
N TRP A 99 9.42 -6.30 10.43
CA TRP A 99 8.33 -5.56 9.80
C TRP A 99 7.21 -6.49 9.33
N ALA A 100 7.55 -7.53 8.55
CA ALA A 100 6.56 -8.50 8.09
C ALA A 100 5.92 -9.25 9.25
N ALA A 101 6.71 -9.75 10.21
CA ALA A 101 6.20 -10.48 11.37
C ALA A 101 5.19 -9.66 12.18
N GLY A 102 5.43 -8.36 12.40
CA GLY A 102 4.50 -7.49 13.12
C GLY A 102 3.17 -7.31 12.41
N LEU A 103 3.17 -7.16 11.07
CA LEU A 103 1.95 -7.07 10.27
C LEU A 103 1.20 -8.39 10.22
N LEU A 104 1.90 -9.51 10.07
CA LEU A 104 1.31 -10.85 10.03
C LEU A 104 0.66 -11.22 11.36
N ASP A 105 1.31 -10.91 12.49
CA ASP A 105 0.72 -11.11 13.83
C ASP A 105 -0.60 -10.33 14.00
N ALA A 106 -0.67 -9.11 13.48
CA ALA A 106 -1.92 -8.35 13.46
C ALA A 106 -2.96 -8.98 12.51
N ALA A 107 -2.54 -9.44 11.32
CA ALA A 107 -3.43 -10.04 10.32
C ALA A 107 -3.99 -11.40 10.77
N ASP A 108 -3.26 -12.17 11.57
CA ASP A 108 -3.75 -13.43 12.15
C ASP A 108 -4.95 -13.22 13.09
N ARG A 109 -5.04 -12.04 13.74
CA ARG A 109 -6.18 -11.66 14.59
C ARG A 109 -7.39 -11.16 13.79
N TYR A 110 -7.17 -10.73 12.56
CA TYR A 110 -8.22 -10.15 11.68
C TYR A 110 -8.18 -10.78 10.28
N PRO A 111 -8.43 -12.09 10.15
CA PRO A 111 -8.23 -12.83 8.89
C PRO A 111 -9.23 -12.45 7.79
N ASP A 112 -10.28 -11.74 8.11
CA ASP A 112 -11.33 -11.24 7.23
C ASP A 112 -11.20 -9.74 6.91
N ARG A 113 -10.05 -9.13 7.22
CA ARG A 113 -9.74 -7.71 7.00
C ARG A 113 -8.44 -7.54 6.22
N ALA A 114 -8.32 -6.42 5.53
CA ALA A 114 -7.01 -5.93 5.11
C ALA A 114 -6.32 -5.28 6.32
N VAL A 115 -5.08 -5.68 6.61
CA VAL A 115 -4.32 -5.15 7.75
C VAL A 115 -3.15 -4.34 7.24
N ALA A 116 -3.06 -3.07 7.65
CA ALA A 116 -2.03 -2.15 7.20
C ALA A 116 -1.27 -1.51 8.38
N LEU A 117 -0.04 -1.06 8.11
CA LEU A 117 0.75 -0.28 9.06
C LEU A 117 0.31 1.18 9.09
N ALA A 118 -0.08 1.72 7.96
CA ALA A 118 -0.40 3.13 7.77
C ALA A 118 -1.73 3.29 7.01
N GLY A 119 -2.39 4.41 7.27
CA GLY A 119 -3.66 4.74 6.64
C GLY A 119 -4.28 6.00 7.23
N TRP A 120 -5.42 6.41 6.71
CA TRP A 120 -6.11 7.63 7.11
C TRP A 120 -7.63 7.55 6.91
N ASP A 121 -8.32 8.50 7.52
CA ASP A 121 -9.77 8.62 7.44
C ASP A 121 -10.17 9.72 6.46
N ILE A 122 -11.20 9.45 5.67
CA ILE A 122 -11.74 10.43 4.73
C ILE A 122 -12.44 11.53 5.51
N ALA A 123 -12.02 12.79 5.31
CA ALA A 123 -12.61 13.94 5.97
C ALA A 123 -14.10 14.11 5.60
N GLY A 124 -14.92 14.45 6.59
CA GLY A 124 -16.36 14.68 6.40
C GLY A 124 -17.18 13.42 6.17
N LEU A 125 -16.60 12.22 6.31
CA LEU A 125 -17.36 10.98 6.27
C LEU A 125 -18.19 10.86 7.56
N GLU A 126 -19.52 10.74 7.43
CA GLU A 126 -20.37 10.50 8.59
C GLU A 126 -20.01 9.15 9.24
N ARG A 127 -19.71 9.17 10.54
CA ARG A 127 -19.27 7.99 11.30
C ARG A 127 -20.25 6.80 11.24
N ARG A 128 -21.52 7.04 10.91
CA ARG A 128 -22.55 6.01 10.75
C ARG A 128 -22.40 5.17 9.48
N LYS A 129 -21.66 5.67 8.48
CA LYS A 129 -21.44 5.01 7.19
C LYS A 129 -20.01 4.48 7.01
N ALA A 130 -19.14 4.73 7.98
CA ALA A 130 -17.80 4.13 8.04
C ALA A 130 -17.88 2.76 8.71
N PHE A 131 -16.92 1.88 8.39
CA PHE A 131 -16.71 0.64 9.14
C PHE A 131 -16.63 0.94 10.64
N ALA A 132 -17.17 0.01 11.42
CA ALA A 132 -17.43 0.15 12.84
C ALA A 132 -16.20 0.54 13.70
N SER A 133 -16.49 0.91 14.94
CA SER A 133 -15.49 1.08 16.01
C SER A 133 -14.80 -0.26 16.35
N PRO A 134 -13.56 -0.20 16.86
CA PRO A 134 -12.83 1.03 17.16
C PRO A 134 -12.18 1.65 15.92
N ARG A 135 -12.10 2.98 15.86
CA ARG A 135 -11.28 3.70 14.89
C ARG A 135 -9.84 3.74 15.38
N HIS A 136 -8.89 3.81 14.45
CA HIS A 136 -7.49 3.98 14.79
C HIS A 136 -7.20 5.36 15.40
N GLU A 137 -6.15 5.45 16.21
CA GLU A 137 -5.65 6.73 16.70
C GLU A 137 -4.21 6.96 16.25
N ARG A 138 -3.96 8.13 15.67
CA ARG A 138 -2.60 8.51 15.24
C ARG A 138 -1.83 9.08 16.41
N ARG A 139 -0.57 8.69 16.52
CA ARG A 139 0.35 9.22 17.52
C ARG A 139 0.83 10.61 17.12
N SER A 140 0.56 11.59 17.98
CA SER A 140 1.15 12.92 17.80
C SER A 140 2.68 12.83 17.86
N ARG A 141 3.36 13.60 17.02
CA ARG A 141 4.84 13.66 16.99
C ARG A 141 5.43 14.09 18.34
N THR A 142 4.72 14.93 19.09
CA THR A 142 5.12 15.40 20.42
C THR A 142 5.10 14.30 21.47
N TRP A 143 4.21 13.32 21.34
CA TRP A 143 4.02 12.22 22.29
C TRP A 143 4.69 10.92 21.85
N ASP A 144 5.43 10.91 20.75
CA ASP A 144 6.22 9.77 20.32
C ASP A 144 7.54 9.72 21.11
N MET A 145 7.45 9.19 22.35
CA MET A 145 8.58 9.14 23.28
C MET A 145 9.72 8.26 22.76
N ALA A 146 9.42 7.17 22.07
CA ALA A 146 10.42 6.29 21.48
C ALA A 146 11.24 7.03 20.41
N TYR A 147 10.55 7.74 19.52
CA TYR A 147 11.18 8.60 18.52
C TYR A 147 12.04 9.69 19.16
N ARG A 148 11.52 10.38 20.20
CA ARG A 148 12.23 11.48 20.86
C ARG A 148 13.48 11.00 21.58
N THR A 149 13.39 9.88 22.31
CA THR A 149 14.51 9.26 23.03
C THR A 149 15.62 8.88 22.05
N GLU A 150 15.27 8.21 20.97
CA GLU A 150 16.25 7.79 19.97
C GLU A 150 16.85 8.99 19.24
N ARG A 151 16.05 10.01 18.96
CA ARG A 151 16.56 11.27 18.38
C ARG A 151 17.52 11.99 19.32
N LEU A 152 17.23 12.00 20.63
CA LEU A 152 18.12 12.58 21.64
C LEU A 152 19.46 11.83 21.68
N LYS A 153 19.44 10.49 21.66
CA LYS A 153 20.66 9.67 21.59
C LYS A 153 21.51 10.02 20.37
N GLN A 154 20.90 10.18 19.19
CA GLN A 154 21.60 10.62 17.97
C GLN A 154 22.24 11.98 18.14
N ILE A 155 21.55 12.93 18.80
CA ILE A 155 22.08 14.28 19.08
C ILE A 155 23.31 14.19 20.00
N LEU A 156 23.19 13.44 21.10
CA LEU A 156 24.28 13.30 22.08
C LEU A 156 25.49 12.55 21.50
N ALA A 157 25.26 11.62 20.57
CA ALA A 157 26.33 10.92 19.86
C ALA A 157 27.01 11.76 18.75
N GLY A 158 26.72 13.07 18.66
CA GLY A 158 27.29 13.96 17.62
C GLY A 158 26.77 13.73 16.21
N GLN A 159 25.79 12.86 16.05
CA GLN A 159 25.19 12.51 14.75
C GLN A 159 24.11 13.50 14.30
N ALA A 160 23.82 14.52 15.10
CA ALA A 160 22.74 15.50 14.84
C ALA A 160 22.99 16.39 13.62
N ASN A 161 24.26 16.65 13.29
CA ASN A 161 24.66 17.53 12.19
C ASN A 161 24.65 16.83 10.83
N ALA A 162 24.40 15.55 10.78
CA ALA A 162 24.28 14.87 9.53
C ALA A 162 22.88 15.13 8.97
N LYS A 163 22.77 15.97 7.94
CA LYS A 163 21.70 15.83 6.93
C LYS A 163 21.57 14.39 6.45
N LEU A 164 22.52 13.54 6.80
CA LEU A 164 22.72 12.13 6.52
C LEU A 164 22.28 11.18 7.65
N ALA A 165 22.16 11.63 8.91
CA ALA A 165 21.63 10.77 9.96
C ALA A 165 20.13 10.59 9.74
N GLN A 166 19.76 9.45 9.22
CA GLN A 166 18.35 9.10 9.03
C GLN A 166 17.62 9.23 10.37
N LYS A 167 16.54 10.00 10.37
CA LYS A 167 15.69 10.13 11.57
C LYS A 167 15.24 8.76 12.06
N PRO A 168 15.04 8.55 13.35
CA PRO A 168 14.47 7.30 13.86
C PRO A 168 13.11 7.00 13.20
N PRO A 169 12.72 5.73 13.03
CA PRO A 169 11.39 5.40 12.55
C PRO A 169 10.35 5.85 13.57
N ARG A 170 9.21 6.31 13.07
CA ARG A 170 8.06 6.67 13.90
C ARG A 170 7.11 5.49 14.01
N ARG A 171 6.37 5.45 15.13
CA ARG A 171 5.23 4.55 15.32
C ARG A 171 3.97 5.41 15.19
N ILE A 172 3.47 5.56 13.97
CA ILE A 172 2.43 6.55 13.65
C ILE A 172 1.05 6.20 14.20
N ILE A 173 0.75 4.92 14.37
CA ILE A 173 -0.51 4.46 14.95
C ILE A 173 -0.29 4.16 16.43
N ALA A 174 -0.98 4.90 17.29
CA ALA A 174 -0.93 4.73 18.74
C ALA A 174 -1.92 3.67 19.22
N GLN A 175 -3.11 3.63 18.63
CA GLN A 175 -4.16 2.69 18.92
C GLN A 175 -4.65 2.06 17.63
N ALA A 176 -4.68 0.74 17.60
CA ALA A 176 -5.16 -0.03 16.45
C ALA A 176 -6.65 0.18 16.22
N GLY A 177 -7.09 0.17 14.99
CA GLY A 177 -8.49 0.36 14.64
C GLY A 177 -8.72 0.50 13.15
N PHE A 178 -9.98 0.67 12.77
CA PHE A 178 -10.38 0.82 11.38
C PHE A 178 -9.95 2.16 10.79
N ALA A 179 -9.59 2.13 9.50
CA ALA A 179 -9.37 3.29 8.65
C ALA A 179 -10.20 3.18 7.38
N ASP A 180 -10.33 4.29 6.64
CA ASP A 180 -11.06 4.30 5.36
C ASP A 180 -10.12 3.99 4.19
N VAL A 181 -8.87 4.45 4.26
CA VAL A 181 -7.86 4.27 3.22
C VAL A 181 -6.56 3.79 3.86
N PHE A 182 -5.95 2.73 3.34
CA PHE A 182 -4.60 2.31 3.71
C PHE A 182 -3.54 3.10 2.92
N GLU A 183 -2.31 3.07 3.38
CA GLU A 183 -1.13 3.59 2.66
C GLU A 183 -0.17 2.41 2.38
N GLY A 184 -0.02 2.04 1.10
CA GLY A 184 0.72 0.86 0.65
C GLY A 184 2.20 0.86 1.03
N TYR A 185 2.83 2.03 1.18
CA TYR A 185 4.24 2.13 1.53
C TYR A 185 4.58 1.49 2.90
N GLY A 186 3.61 1.46 3.81
CA GLY A 186 3.76 0.87 5.13
C GLY A 186 3.71 -0.66 5.12
N GLY A 187 3.14 -1.23 4.08
CA GLY A 187 2.79 -2.63 3.95
C GLY A 187 1.34 -2.91 4.29
N VAL A 188 0.72 -3.77 3.48
CA VAL A 188 -0.67 -4.20 3.66
C VAL A 188 -0.77 -5.70 3.46
N VAL A 189 -1.34 -6.39 4.45
CA VAL A 189 -1.65 -7.82 4.39
C VAL A 189 -3.09 -8.01 3.98
N MET A 190 -3.34 -8.81 2.95
CA MET A 190 -4.69 -9.15 2.51
C MET A 190 -4.73 -10.50 1.77
N ARG A 191 -5.93 -11.02 1.53
CA ARG A 191 -6.12 -12.18 0.65
C ARG A 191 -6.44 -11.73 -0.78
N PRO A 192 -5.98 -12.45 -1.80
CA PRO A 192 -6.34 -12.19 -3.20
C PRO A 192 -7.85 -12.08 -3.43
N GLU A 193 -8.64 -12.88 -2.70
CA GLU A 193 -10.10 -12.98 -2.81
C GLU A 193 -10.83 -11.70 -2.36
N PHE A 194 -10.14 -10.78 -1.66
CA PHE A 194 -10.70 -9.49 -1.25
C PHE A 194 -10.87 -8.53 -2.44
N LEU A 195 -10.21 -8.80 -3.55
CA LEU A 195 -10.30 -8.04 -4.79
C LEU A 195 -11.11 -8.84 -5.82
N ASP A 196 -12.25 -8.33 -6.22
CA ASP A 196 -13.02 -8.90 -7.32
C ASP A 196 -12.58 -8.37 -8.68
N ASP A 197 -13.30 -8.74 -9.74
CA ASP A 197 -12.90 -8.37 -11.09
C ASP A 197 -13.01 -6.87 -11.39
N LEU A 198 -13.88 -6.14 -10.67
CA LEU A 198 -13.99 -4.69 -10.83
C LEU A 198 -12.77 -3.94 -10.26
N ALA A 199 -11.98 -4.54 -9.37
CA ALA A 199 -10.76 -3.95 -8.89
C ALA A 199 -9.69 -3.78 -9.99
N TYR A 200 -9.80 -4.53 -11.08
CA TYR A 200 -8.87 -4.48 -12.22
C TYR A 200 -9.26 -3.44 -13.29
N ASP A 201 -10.45 -2.87 -13.20
CA ASP A 201 -10.97 -1.86 -14.12
C ASP A 201 -10.67 -0.45 -13.60
N ILE A 202 -9.36 -0.13 -13.49
CA ILE A 202 -8.89 1.16 -12.95
C ILE A 202 -9.16 2.28 -13.96
N PRO A 203 -10.02 3.26 -13.65
CA PRO A 203 -10.22 4.41 -14.53
C PRO A 203 -9.01 5.35 -14.48
N GLU A 204 -8.86 6.17 -15.52
CA GLU A 204 -7.73 7.09 -15.65
C GLU A 204 -7.54 8.00 -14.43
N GLN A 205 -8.63 8.48 -13.85
CA GLN A 205 -8.64 9.36 -12.68
C GLN A 205 -8.06 8.69 -11.41
N ALA A 206 -8.08 7.35 -11.34
CA ALA A 206 -7.57 6.58 -10.20
C ALA A 206 -6.23 5.91 -10.47
N PHE A 207 -5.70 6.00 -11.70
CA PHE A 207 -4.49 5.27 -12.12
C PHE A 207 -3.25 5.61 -11.27
N HIS A 208 -3.17 6.82 -10.74
CA HIS A 208 -2.04 7.30 -9.95
C HIS A 208 -2.29 7.29 -8.43
N VAL A 209 -3.46 6.88 -8.00
CA VAL A 209 -3.89 6.89 -6.58
C VAL A 209 -4.40 5.51 -6.14
N ASP A 210 -3.53 4.53 -6.35
CA ASP A 210 -3.81 3.10 -6.10
C ASP A 210 -4.30 2.81 -4.67
N ASP A 211 -3.79 3.49 -3.67
CA ASP A 211 -4.22 3.31 -2.28
C ASP A 211 -5.72 3.63 -2.11
N VAL A 212 -6.18 4.73 -2.71
CA VAL A 212 -7.60 5.12 -2.69
C VAL A 212 -8.45 4.14 -3.50
N TRP A 213 -7.99 3.77 -4.71
CA TRP A 213 -8.70 2.84 -5.58
C TRP A 213 -8.89 1.46 -4.94
N LEU A 214 -7.80 0.88 -4.44
CA LEU A 214 -7.83 -0.45 -3.82
C LEU A 214 -8.62 -0.44 -2.51
N SER A 215 -8.50 0.63 -1.70
CA SER A 215 -9.32 0.79 -0.49
C SER A 215 -10.80 0.90 -0.81
N GLY A 216 -11.15 1.59 -1.90
CA GLY A 216 -12.51 1.65 -2.42
C GLY A 216 -13.03 0.29 -2.89
N ALA A 217 -12.21 -0.51 -3.57
CA ALA A 217 -12.55 -1.86 -3.97
C ALA A 217 -12.84 -2.76 -2.76
N LEU A 218 -12.02 -2.66 -1.69
CA LEU A 218 -12.27 -3.35 -0.42
C LEU A 218 -13.58 -2.88 0.24
N ALA A 219 -13.79 -1.56 0.33
CA ALA A 219 -15.00 -0.98 0.92
C ALA A 219 -16.27 -1.45 0.22
N ARG A 220 -16.26 -1.54 -1.11
CA ARG A 220 -17.36 -2.05 -1.92
C ARG A 220 -17.68 -3.53 -1.61
N GLN A 221 -16.67 -4.33 -1.31
CA GLN A 221 -16.81 -5.73 -0.90
C GLN A 221 -17.16 -5.90 0.60
N GLY A 222 -17.31 -4.82 1.34
CA GLY A 222 -17.52 -4.88 2.78
C GLY A 222 -16.29 -5.31 3.58
N ILE A 223 -15.10 -5.26 2.98
CA ILE A 223 -13.84 -5.60 3.64
C ILE A 223 -13.29 -4.37 4.35
N GLY A 224 -13.20 -4.44 5.68
CA GLY A 224 -12.61 -3.35 6.48
C GLY A 224 -11.09 -3.31 6.40
N ILE A 225 -10.53 -2.12 6.58
CA ILE A 225 -9.09 -1.90 6.70
C ILE A 225 -8.76 -1.68 8.17
N TRP A 226 -7.90 -2.53 8.73
CA TRP A 226 -7.44 -2.45 10.11
C TRP A 226 -6.01 -1.95 10.17
N LEU A 227 -5.76 -0.85 10.89
CA LEU A 227 -4.40 -0.37 11.12
C LEU A 227 -3.81 -1.00 12.38
N ALA A 228 -2.63 -1.61 12.23
CA ALA A 228 -1.87 -2.17 13.33
C ALA A 228 -1.17 -1.08 14.13
N ALA A 229 -1.25 -1.14 15.47
CA ALA A 229 -0.60 -0.17 16.35
C ALA A 229 0.87 -0.53 16.63
N ASP A 230 1.64 0.50 17.03
CA ASP A 230 3.00 0.40 17.55
C ASP A 230 4.04 -0.24 16.61
N LEU A 231 3.72 -0.39 15.33
CA LEU A 231 4.69 -0.81 14.33
C LEU A 231 5.54 0.38 13.85
N PRO A 232 6.87 0.19 13.72
CA PRO A 232 7.74 1.24 13.22
C PRO A 232 7.55 1.45 11.72
N GLU A 233 7.35 2.70 11.32
CA GLU A 233 7.24 3.11 9.93
C GLU A 233 8.53 2.78 9.15
N PRO A 234 8.46 2.16 7.95
CA PRO A 234 9.62 1.96 7.10
C PRO A 234 10.18 3.29 6.62
N LYS A 235 11.51 3.39 6.53
CA LYS A 235 12.18 4.61 6.10
C LYS A 235 12.23 4.68 4.59
N THR A 236 12.31 5.91 4.06
CA THR A 236 12.59 6.13 2.64
C THR A 236 14.00 5.73 2.28
N THR A 237 14.17 5.15 1.08
CA THR A 237 15.45 4.88 0.45
C THR A 237 15.79 5.98 -0.57
N GLU A 238 16.91 5.84 -1.27
CA GLU A 238 17.28 6.74 -2.36
C GLU A 238 16.29 6.66 -3.54
N ALA A 239 15.67 5.51 -3.77
CA ALA A 239 14.67 5.28 -4.80
C ALA A 239 13.43 6.21 -4.66
N ASP A 240 13.07 6.63 -3.44
CA ASP A 240 11.95 7.57 -3.18
C ASP A 240 12.12 8.92 -3.92
N ARG A 241 13.37 9.34 -4.20
CA ARG A 241 13.65 10.60 -4.89
C ARG A 241 13.53 10.49 -6.40
N THR A 242 13.52 9.27 -6.95
CA THR A 242 13.55 9.00 -8.38
C THR A 242 12.15 8.74 -8.90
N ALA A 243 11.68 9.59 -9.81
CA ALA A 243 10.36 9.51 -10.45
C ALA A 243 9.18 9.30 -9.48
N ALA A 244 9.26 9.92 -8.31
CA ALA A 244 8.28 9.78 -7.24
C ALA A 244 6.87 10.22 -7.68
N LEU A 245 5.87 9.36 -7.44
CA LEU A 245 4.47 9.62 -7.81
C LEU A 245 3.89 10.83 -7.08
N TYR A 246 4.23 11.03 -5.81
CA TYR A 246 3.74 12.16 -5.03
C TYR A 246 4.26 13.53 -5.51
N ARG A 247 5.33 13.55 -6.34
CA ARG A 247 5.86 14.74 -7.02
C ARG A 247 5.33 14.89 -8.43
N HIS A 248 4.68 13.86 -8.96
CA HIS A 248 4.10 13.90 -10.28
C HIS A 248 2.81 14.70 -10.24
N ARG A 249 2.70 15.71 -11.09
CA ARG A 249 1.47 16.44 -11.30
C ARG A 249 0.77 15.88 -12.54
N VAL A 250 -0.47 15.50 -12.38
CA VAL A 250 -1.34 15.10 -13.49
C VAL A 250 -2.31 16.26 -13.71
N ASP A 251 -2.32 16.84 -14.87
CA ASP A 251 -3.15 18.01 -15.21
C ASP A 251 -3.05 19.15 -14.18
N GLU A 252 -1.82 19.45 -13.73
CA GLU A 252 -1.48 20.44 -12.69
C GLU A 252 -1.95 20.10 -11.27
N LYS A 253 -2.69 19.00 -11.06
CA LYS A 253 -3.19 18.54 -9.75
C LYS A 253 -2.11 17.84 -8.94
N GLY A 254 -2.05 18.13 -7.63
CA GLY A 254 -1.23 17.42 -6.66
C GLY A 254 -1.93 16.18 -6.10
N ARG A 255 -1.21 15.37 -5.29
CA ARG A 255 -1.72 14.10 -4.73
C ARG A 255 -3.05 14.28 -3.98
N VAL A 256 -3.18 15.32 -3.14
CA VAL A 256 -4.40 15.56 -2.34
C VAL A 256 -5.62 15.78 -3.21
N GLU A 257 -5.46 16.49 -4.33
CA GLU A 257 -6.54 16.78 -5.27
C GLU A 257 -6.92 15.51 -6.05
N LEU A 258 -5.93 14.71 -6.46
CA LEU A 258 -6.16 13.41 -7.13
C LEU A 258 -6.87 12.41 -6.19
N ASP A 259 -6.47 12.35 -4.91
CA ASP A 259 -7.15 11.52 -3.91
C ASP A 259 -8.61 11.95 -3.73
N ALA A 260 -8.88 13.27 -3.65
CA ALA A 260 -10.23 13.81 -3.50
C ALA A 260 -11.11 13.50 -4.73
N ASP A 261 -10.58 13.65 -5.94
CA ASP A 261 -11.28 13.32 -7.19
C ASP A 261 -11.62 11.82 -7.26
N ALA A 262 -10.66 10.96 -6.89
CA ALA A 262 -10.87 9.52 -6.87
C ALA A 262 -11.92 9.11 -5.82
N ILE A 263 -11.91 9.72 -4.63
CA ILE A 263 -12.93 9.49 -3.61
C ILE A 263 -14.31 9.92 -4.11
N ALA A 264 -14.43 11.09 -4.73
CA ALA A 264 -15.69 11.58 -5.28
C ALA A 264 -16.23 10.66 -6.37
N MET A 265 -15.35 10.20 -7.27
CA MET A 265 -15.69 9.24 -8.32
C MET A 265 -16.16 7.91 -7.74
N LEU A 266 -15.47 7.37 -6.72
CA LEU A 266 -15.83 6.10 -6.08
C LEU A 266 -17.15 6.20 -5.32
N ARG A 267 -17.42 7.32 -4.66
CA ARG A 267 -18.73 7.61 -4.04
C ARG A 267 -19.86 7.58 -5.07
N HIS A 268 -19.65 8.20 -6.20
CA HIS A 268 -20.63 8.21 -7.28
C HIS A 268 -20.80 6.84 -7.95
N ARG A 269 -19.68 6.17 -8.27
CA ARG A 269 -19.69 4.89 -9.03
C ARG A 269 -20.18 3.70 -8.21
N TRP A 270 -19.83 3.64 -6.90
CA TRP A 270 -20.05 2.46 -6.07
C TRP A 270 -20.89 2.71 -4.82
N GLY A 271 -21.37 3.91 -4.60
CA GLY A 271 -22.18 4.24 -3.40
C GLY A 271 -21.45 4.09 -2.08
N ILE A 272 -20.12 3.92 -2.09
CA ILE A 272 -19.30 3.76 -0.88
C ILE A 272 -19.02 5.11 -0.20
N TRP A 273 -18.57 5.06 1.05
CA TRP A 273 -18.13 6.23 1.81
C TRP A 273 -19.17 7.37 1.86
N GLY A 274 -20.45 6.98 1.95
CA GLY A 274 -21.55 7.95 2.08
C GLY A 274 -21.99 8.58 0.77
N GLY A 275 -21.61 8.03 -0.39
CA GLY A 275 -22.18 8.35 -1.68
C GLY A 275 -23.65 7.91 -1.73
N GLU A 276 -24.50 8.65 -2.46
CA GLU A 276 -25.82 8.17 -2.83
C GLU A 276 -25.65 6.96 -3.76
N ASP A 277 -26.37 5.88 -3.45
CA ASP A 277 -26.36 4.66 -4.24
C ASP A 277 -27.01 4.94 -5.61
N THR A 278 -26.22 5.37 -6.58
CA THR A 278 -26.65 5.33 -7.99
C THR A 278 -26.49 3.91 -8.46
N ALA A 279 -27.32 3.00 -7.94
CA ALA A 279 -27.38 1.63 -8.36
C ALA A 279 -27.56 1.58 -9.88
N VAL A 280 -26.50 1.19 -10.59
CA VAL A 280 -26.67 0.57 -11.89
C VAL A 280 -27.43 -0.75 -11.60
N PRO A 281 -28.66 -0.93 -12.08
CA PRO A 281 -29.36 -2.17 -11.86
C PRO A 281 -28.51 -3.32 -12.41
N ALA A 282 -28.33 -4.35 -11.62
CA ALA A 282 -27.81 -5.61 -12.11
C ALA A 282 -28.76 -6.10 -13.22
N GLU A 283 -28.41 -5.83 -14.47
CA GLU A 283 -29.06 -6.47 -15.62
C GLU A 283 -28.75 -7.96 -15.54
N GLY A 284 -29.80 -8.75 -15.30
CA GLY A 284 -29.77 -10.17 -15.65
C GLY A 284 -29.99 -11.19 -14.57
N ALA A 285 -30.97 -11.02 -13.69
CA ALA A 285 -31.68 -12.19 -13.18
C ALA A 285 -32.78 -12.56 -14.16
N ARG A 286 -32.46 -13.32 -15.21
CA ARG A 286 -33.48 -14.00 -16.04
C ARG A 286 -34.10 -15.07 -15.19
N GLN A 287 -35.42 -14.91 -14.94
CA GLN A 287 -36.31 -15.99 -14.56
C GLN A 287 -36.23 -17.09 -15.62
N VAL A 288 -36.00 -18.30 -15.23
CA VAL A 288 -36.58 -19.54 -15.76
C VAL A 288 -36.94 -20.43 -14.57
#